data_a8791d417a47516ab641e15c45fc604b
#
_entry.id   a8791d417a47516ab641e15c45fc604b
#
_cell.length_a   1.000
_cell.length_b   1.000
_cell.length_c   1.000
_cell.angle_alpha   90.00
_cell.angle_beta   90.00
_cell.angle_gamma   90.00
#
_symmetry.space_group_name_H-M   'P 1'
#
loop_
_entity.id
_entity.type
_entity.pdbx_description
1 polymer ?
#
loop_
_entity_poly.entity_id
_entity_poly.type
_entity_poly.pdbx_seq_one_letter_code
_entity_poly.pdbx_strand_id
1 'polypeptide(L)'
;EMCIRDSSYTNDQKLLDTAHVDLFRARSATESLIPTKTGAASAVGEVIPELQGKMDGLAIRVPTPNVSLLDFTFNTSKEFTIDELNQIIEQSSKQKMKGIVDVNSVPLISVDFKGNPHSCVYDKQHTQKIGSSTKILAWYDNEWGFSNRMKDLATYIQNTFHKQIIAA
;
A
#
# COMPACT_ATOMS: atom_id res chain seq x y z
N GLU A 1 -12.56 -9.15 -5.55
CA GLU A 1 -11.90 -8.28 -4.57
C GLU A 1 -11.70 -6.89 -5.16
N MET A 2 -12.02 -5.87 -4.41
CA MET A 2 -11.92 -4.49 -4.88
C MET A 2 -10.96 -3.71 -3.97
N CYS A 3 -10.01 -2.99 -4.57
CA CYS A 3 -9.05 -2.17 -3.87
C CYS A 3 -9.23 -0.70 -4.27
N ILE A 4 -9.45 0.17 -3.31
CA ILE A 4 -9.45 1.62 -3.50
C ILE A 4 -8.19 2.17 -2.84
N ARG A 5 -7.50 3.07 -3.53
CA ARG A 5 -6.32 3.75 -3.00
C ARG A 5 -6.58 5.25 -2.97
N ASP A 6 -6.71 5.80 -1.78
CA ASP A 6 -6.64 7.24 -1.60
C ASP A 6 -5.17 7.64 -1.63
N SER A 7 -4.74 8.14 -2.77
CA SER A 7 -3.32 8.45 -3.04
C SER A 7 -3.05 9.92 -2.86
N SER A 8 -1.95 10.24 -2.17
CA SER A 8 -1.33 11.55 -2.30
C SER A 8 -1.07 11.85 -3.78
N TYR A 9 -1.06 13.12 -4.15
CA TYR A 9 -0.74 13.51 -5.53
C TYR A 9 0.76 13.30 -5.83
N THR A 10 1.08 13.08 -7.08
CA THR A 10 2.44 12.90 -7.58
C THR A 10 2.70 13.91 -8.70
N ASN A 11 3.92 13.97 -9.22
CA ASN A 11 4.31 14.89 -10.30
C ASN A 11 3.45 14.76 -11.56
N ASP A 12 2.81 13.63 -11.77
CA ASP A 12 1.92 13.40 -12.90
C ASP A 12 0.54 14.06 -12.73
N GLN A 13 0.13 14.36 -11.48
CA GLN A 13 -1.07 15.12 -11.17
C GLN A 13 -0.72 16.60 -11.07
N LYS A 14 -1.38 17.44 -11.85
CA LYS A 14 -1.10 18.88 -11.90
C LYS A 14 -1.55 19.59 -10.62
N LEU A 15 -0.76 20.54 -10.13
CA LEU A 15 -1.11 21.36 -8.96
C LEU A 15 -2.20 22.40 -9.28
N LEU A 16 -2.23 22.90 -10.52
CA LEU A 16 -3.24 23.81 -11.03
C LEU A 16 -3.89 23.19 -12.26
N ASP A 17 -5.08 23.61 -12.59
CA ASP A 17 -5.77 23.22 -13.84
C ASP A 17 -4.88 23.59 -15.04
N THR A 18 -4.57 22.62 -15.89
CA THR A 18 -3.74 22.81 -17.08
C THR A 18 -4.00 21.72 -18.11
N ALA A 19 -3.55 21.93 -19.35
CA ALA A 19 -3.71 20.96 -20.41
C ALA A 19 -3.02 19.63 -20.09
N HIS A 20 -3.75 18.53 -20.23
CA HIS A 20 -3.25 17.17 -20.10
C HIS A 20 -4.06 16.22 -20.98
N VAL A 21 -3.44 15.16 -21.51
CA VAL A 21 -4.11 14.16 -22.36
C VAL A 21 -5.23 13.43 -21.60
N ASP A 22 -4.98 13.08 -20.35
CA ASP A 22 -5.98 12.58 -19.42
C ASP A 22 -6.68 13.78 -18.75
N LEU A 23 -7.95 13.97 -19.03
CA LEU A 23 -8.73 15.10 -18.52
C LEU A 23 -8.88 15.09 -16.98
N PHE A 24 -8.85 13.93 -16.35
CA PHE A 24 -8.83 13.85 -14.89
C PHE A 24 -7.53 14.40 -14.32
N ARG A 25 -6.39 14.11 -14.97
CA ARG A 25 -5.07 14.60 -14.56
C ARG A 25 -4.82 16.07 -14.93
N ALA A 26 -5.69 16.65 -15.77
CA ALA A 26 -5.68 18.08 -16.09
C ALA A 26 -6.12 18.96 -14.90
N ARG A 27 -6.78 18.38 -13.90
CA ARG A 27 -7.39 19.11 -12.80
C ARG A 27 -6.44 19.30 -11.62
N SER A 28 -6.68 20.38 -10.87
CA SER A 28 -5.89 20.76 -9.69
C SER A 28 -5.89 19.68 -8.61
N ALA A 29 -4.71 19.21 -8.24
CA ALA A 29 -4.52 18.25 -7.16
C ALA A 29 -4.80 18.82 -5.78
N THR A 30 -4.73 20.15 -5.62
CA THR A 30 -4.79 20.81 -4.31
C THR A 30 -6.21 21.03 -3.82
N GLU A 31 -7.21 20.88 -4.70
CA GLU A 31 -8.63 21.19 -4.41
C GLU A 31 -9.59 20.06 -4.79
N SER A 32 -9.07 18.96 -5.35
CA SER A 32 -9.92 17.97 -6.00
C SER A 32 -9.69 16.55 -5.49
N LEU A 33 -10.76 15.77 -5.43
CA LEU A 33 -10.71 14.31 -5.37
C LEU A 33 -10.74 13.80 -6.79
N ILE A 34 -9.68 13.14 -7.27
CA ILE A 34 -9.54 12.79 -8.68
C ILE A 34 -9.44 11.28 -8.85
N PRO A 35 -10.50 10.62 -9.34
CA PRO A 35 -10.44 9.21 -9.69
C PRO A 35 -9.46 8.99 -10.86
N THR A 36 -8.59 8.01 -10.75
CA THR A 36 -7.65 7.68 -11.81
C THR A 36 -7.35 6.18 -11.83
N LYS A 37 -6.91 5.70 -12.97
CA LYS A 37 -6.49 4.30 -13.11
C LYS A 37 -5.22 4.03 -12.31
N THR A 38 -5.09 2.81 -11.78
CA THR A 38 -3.88 2.30 -11.16
C THR A 38 -3.55 0.92 -11.69
N GLY A 39 -2.28 0.67 -11.96
CA GLY A 39 -1.78 -0.68 -12.28
C GLY A 39 -1.50 -1.55 -11.06
N ALA A 40 -1.76 -1.05 -9.85
CA ALA A 40 -1.36 -1.77 -8.63
C ALA A 40 -2.08 -3.12 -8.47
N ALA A 41 -3.37 -3.18 -8.79
CA ALA A 41 -4.13 -4.43 -8.68
C ALA A 41 -3.65 -5.50 -9.68
N SER A 42 -3.37 -5.12 -10.94
CA SER A 42 -2.83 -6.04 -11.94
C SER A 42 -1.41 -6.52 -11.58
N ALA A 43 -0.57 -5.62 -11.06
CA ALA A 43 0.79 -5.96 -10.65
C ALA A 43 0.84 -7.00 -9.52
N VAL A 44 -0.15 -7.05 -8.64
CA VAL A 44 -0.24 -8.10 -7.61
C VAL A 44 -0.36 -9.48 -8.26
N GLY A 45 -1.14 -9.63 -9.34
CA GLY A 45 -1.28 -10.89 -10.07
C GLY A 45 0.01 -11.37 -10.74
N GLU A 46 0.92 -10.46 -11.07
CA GLU A 46 2.25 -10.82 -11.61
C GLU A 46 3.18 -11.40 -10.53
N VAL A 47 3.04 -10.94 -9.29
CA VAL A 47 3.86 -11.39 -8.14
C VAL A 47 3.23 -12.60 -7.43
N ILE A 48 1.91 -12.65 -7.37
CA ILE A 48 1.12 -13.71 -6.74
C ILE A 48 0.17 -14.29 -7.80
N PRO A 49 0.60 -15.28 -8.60
CA PRO A 49 -0.17 -15.79 -9.74
C PRO A 49 -1.58 -16.30 -9.39
N GLU A 50 -1.77 -16.77 -8.16
CA GLU A 50 -3.06 -17.26 -7.66
C GLU A 50 -4.13 -16.15 -7.58
N LEU A 51 -3.69 -14.87 -7.54
CA LEU A 51 -4.55 -13.70 -7.51
C LEU A 51 -4.76 -13.06 -8.87
N GLN A 52 -4.18 -13.62 -9.94
CA GLN A 52 -4.34 -13.09 -11.29
C GLN A 52 -5.82 -13.07 -11.69
N GLY A 53 -6.30 -11.89 -12.11
CA GLY A 53 -7.69 -11.68 -12.51
C GLY A 53 -8.72 -11.69 -11.36
N LYS A 54 -8.26 -11.80 -10.11
CA LYS A 54 -9.13 -11.75 -8.91
C LYS A 54 -9.09 -10.42 -8.18
N MET A 55 -8.26 -9.50 -8.62
CA MET A 55 -8.11 -8.18 -8.02
C MET A 55 -8.34 -7.09 -9.05
N ASP A 56 -9.05 -6.07 -8.63
CA ASP A 56 -9.23 -4.84 -9.40
C ASP A 56 -9.18 -3.64 -8.44
N GLY A 57 -9.02 -2.46 -8.98
CA GLY A 57 -8.98 -1.26 -8.16
C GLY A 57 -8.77 0.03 -8.94
N LEU A 58 -9.02 1.10 -8.25
CA LEU A 58 -8.79 2.45 -8.74
C LEU A 58 -8.02 3.27 -7.70
N ALA A 59 -7.43 4.37 -8.12
CA ALA A 59 -6.86 5.35 -7.20
C ALA A 59 -7.71 6.62 -7.20
N ILE A 60 -7.82 7.24 -6.03
CA ILE A 60 -8.39 8.58 -5.89
C ILE A 60 -7.24 9.49 -5.42
N ARG A 61 -6.84 10.46 -6.27
CA ARG A 61 -5.89 11.47 -5.85
C ARG A 61 -6.58 12.44 -4.91
N VAL A 62 -5.93 12.75 -3.79
CA VAL A 62 -6.46 13.64 -2.75
C VAL A 62 -5.50 14.80 -2.52
N PRO A 63 -5.96 15.94 -1.99
CA PRO A 63 -5.13 17.11 -1.70
C PRO A 63 -4.14 16.89 -0.55
N THR A 64 -3.32 15.85 -0.65
CA THR A 64 -2.34 15.45 0.35
C THR A 64 -1.00 15.23 -0.34
N PRO A 65 0.08 15.94 0.08
CA PRO A 65 1.36 15.90 -0.63
C PRO A 65 2.14 14.59 -0.41
N ASN A 66 1.89 13.89 0.67
CA ASN A 66 2.58 12.64 1.00
C ASN A 66 1.69 11.75 1.87
N VAL A 67 2.04 10.48 1.94
CA VAL A 67 1.31 9.38 2.60
C VAL A 67 -0.01 9.06 1.90
N SER A 68 -0.14 7.81 1.53
CA SER A 68 -1.33 7.26 0.89
C SER A 68 -2.03 6.28 1.82
N LEU A 69 -3.32 6.09 1.58
CA LEU A 69 -4.17 5.11 2.25
C LEU A 69 -4.57 4.02 1.25
N LEU A 70 -4.38 2.78 1.63
CA LEU A 70 -4.97 1.63 0.98
C LEU A 70 -6.28 1.28 1.69
N ASP A 71 -7.40 1.31 0.97
CA ASP A 71 -8.68 0.75 1.38
C ASP A 71 -8.86 -0.57 0.61
N PHE A 72 -8.75 -1.68 1.31
CA PHE A 72 -8.79 -3.00 0.70
C PHE A 72 -9.93 -3.83 1.25
N THR A 73 -10.86 -4.21 0.37
CA THR A 73 -11.98 -5.10 0.68
C THR A 73 -11.78 -6.44 0.00
N PHE A 74 -11.93 -7.53 0.75
CA PHE A 74 -11.72 -8.89 0.25
C PHE A 74 -12.65 -9.90 0.89
N ASN A 75 -12.83 -11.03 0.22
CA ASN A 75 -13.49 -12.21 0.73
C ASN A 75 -12.49 -13.35 0.88
N THR A 76 -12.65 -14.15 1.91
CA THR A 76 -11.81 -15.34 2.14
C THR A 76 -12.60 -16.63 2.04
N SER A 77 -11.93 -17.71 1.69
CA SER A 77 -12.51 -19.04 1.67
C SER A 77 -12.68 -19.65 3.06
N LYS A 78 -12.03 -19.10 4.07
CA LYS A 78 -12.12 -19.54 5.46
C LYS A 78 -12.72 -18.44 6.31
N GLU A 79 -13.58 -18.82 7.23
CA GLU A 79 -14.10 -17.91 8.26
C GLU A 79 -13.02 -17.56 9.25
N PHE A 80 -13.06 -16.32 9.73
CA PHE A 80 -12.18 -15.79 10.79
C PHE A 80 -12.88 -14.64 11.50
N THR A 81 -12.43 -14.34 12.69
CA THR A 81 -12.81 -13.15 13.45
C THR A 81 -11.86 -11.98 13.15
N ILE A 82 -12.29 -10.75 13.42
CA ILE A 82 -11.42 -9.57 13.28
C ILE A 82 -10.17 -9.72 14.17
N ASP A 83 -10.33 -10.26 15.38
CA ASP A 83 -9.21 -10.46 16.31
C ASP A 83 -8.19 -11.47 15.78
N GLU A 84 -8.65 -12.57 15.19
CA GLU A 84 -7.75 -13.54 14.54
C GLU A 84 -6.99 -12.92 13.38
N LEU A 85 -7.63 -12.13 12.53
CA LEU A 85 -6.96 -11.41 11.45
C LEU A 85 -5.92 -10.44 11.99
N ASN A 86 -6.29 -9.62 12.99
CA ASN A 86 -5.38 -8.68 13.63
C ASN A 86 -4.15 -9.39 14.22
N GLN A 87 -4.35 -10.51 14.91
CA GLN A 87 -3.26 -11.31 15.47
C GLN A 87 -2.33 -11.88 14.39
N ILE A 88 -2.88 -12.40 13.29
CA ILE A 88 -2.09 -12.93 12.16
C ILE A 88 -1.20 -11.84 11.57
N ILE A 89 -1.75 -10.65 11.34
CA ILE A 89 -0.98 -9.53 10.78
C ILE A 89 0.09 -9.06 11.76
N GLU A 90 -0.24 -8.92 13.05
CA GLU A 90 0.74 -8.55 14.09
C GLU A 90 1.87 -9.58 14.22
N GLN A 91 1.56 -10.86 14.16
CA GLN A 91 2.60 -11.91 14.19
C GLN A 91 3.47 -11.85 12.94
N SER A 92 2.86 -11.68 11.77
CA SER A 92 3.59 -11.58 10.51
C SER A 92 4.52 -10.36 10.49
N SER A 93 4.06 -9.21 10.97
CA SER A 93 4.88 -7.98 11.04
C SER A 93 6.11 -8.13 11.95
N LYS A 94 6.03 -8.96 12.98
CA LYS A 94 7.15 -9.26 13.89
C LYS A 94 8.09 -10.36 13.38
N GLN A 95 7.67 -11.13 12.39
CA GLN A 95 8.40 -12.30 11.86
C GLN A 95 8.77 -12.12 10.38
N LYS A 96 7.97 -12.71 9.48
CA LYS A 96 8.26 -12.79 8.04
C LYS A 96 8.29 -11.43 7.35
N MET A 97 7.47 -10.49 7.83
CA MET A 97 7.32 -9.15 7.25
C MET A 97 7.98 -8.07 8.12
N LYS A 98 8.88 -8.46 9.01
CA LYS A 98 9.60 -7.53 9.89
C LYS A 98 10.34 -6.47 9.08
N GLY A 99 10.12 -5.19 9.41
CA GLY A 99 10.68 -4.04 8.71
C GLY A 99 10.00 -3.71 7.37
N ILE A 100 9.03 -4.54 6.93
CA ILE A 100 8.26 -4.32 5.70
C ILE A 100 6.82 -3.90 6.04
N VAL A 101 6.20 -4.59 6.99
CA VAL A 101 4.86 -4.28 7.50
C VAL A 101 4.95 -3.88 8.97
N ASP A 102 4.25 -2.83 9.33
CA ASP A 102 4.02 -2.42 10.72
C ASP A 102 2.52 -2.42 11.03
N VAL A 103 2.15 -2.28 12.30
CA VAL A 103 0.77 -2.28 12.78
C VAL A 103 0.51 -1.06 13.66
N ASN A 104 -0.45 -0.25 13.26
CA ASN A 104 -0.95 0.87 14.04
C ASN A 104 -2.14 0.45 14.89
N SER A 105 -2.08 0.74 16.20
CA SER A 105 -3.17 0.50 17.15
C SER A 105 -3.61 1.76 17.91
N VAL A 106 -3.13 2.93 17.50
CA VAL A 106 -3.44 4.23 18.10
C VAL A 106 -4.06 5.18 17.08
N PRO A 107 -4.80 6.21 17.48
CA PRO A 107 -5.48 7.12 16.57
C PRO A 107 -4.50 8.05 15.85
N LEU A 108 -3.90 7.57 14.76
CA LEU A 108 -3.00 8.32 13.88
C LEU A 108 -3.65 8.58 12.52
N ILE A 109 -3.19 9.63 11.85
CA ILE A 109 -3.65 10.04 10.52
C ILE A 109 -2.48 10.14 9.54
N SER A 110 -2.73 10.44 8.28
CA SER A 110 -1.72 10.40 7.21
C SER A 110 -0.42 11.12 7.55
N VAL A 111 -0.46 12.32 8.13
CA VAL A 111 0.73 13.12 8.44
C VAL A 111 1.68 12.43 9.43
N ASP A 112 1.16 11.58 10.31
CA ASP A 112 1.93 10.88 11.34
C ASP A 112 2.79 9.74 10.75
N PHE A 113 2.44 9.29 9.56
CA PHE A 113 3.18 8.22 8.85
C PHE A 113 4.23 8.76 7.88
N LYS A 114 4.39 10.08 7.77
CA LYS A 114 5.42 10.69 6.93
C LYS A 114 6.82 10.28 7.40
N GLY A 115 7.61 9.74 6.48
CA GLY A 115 8.95 9.23 6.80
C GLY A 115 8.94 7.84 7.44
N ASN A 116 7.80 7.16 7.51
CA ASN A 116 7.74 5.77 7.98
C ASN A 116 8.39 4.84 6.94
N PRO A 117 9.41 4.03 7.31
CA PRO A 117 10.17 3.21 6.36
C PRO A 117 9.44 1.93 5.92
N HIS A 118 8.34 1.57 6.55
CA HIS A 118 7.59 0.36 6.19
C HIS A 118 6.85 0.55 4.86
N SER A 119 6.72 -0.51 4.09
CA SER A 119 5.93 -0.52 2.86
C SER A 119 4.43 -0.43 3.12
N CYS A 120 4.01 -0.83 4.33
CA CYS A 120 2.62 -0.86 4.74
C CYS A 120 2.55 -0.77 6.27
N VAL A 121 1.69 0.11 6.78
CA VAL A 121 1.32 0.19 8.20
C VAL A 121 -0.16 -0.14 8.32
N TYR A 122 -0.46 -1.36 8.74
CA TYR A 122 -1.82 -1.85 8.91
C TYR A 122 -2.54 -1.09 10.01
N ASP A 123 -3.72 -0.54 9.70
CA ASP A 123 -4.55 0.17 10.66
C ASP A 123 -5.53 -0.79 11.33
N LYS A 124 -5.13 -1.32 12.46
CA LYS A 124 -5.87 -2.34 13.21
C LYS A 124 -7.24 -1.85 13.70
N GLN A 125 -7.37 -0.56 14.00
CA GLN A 125 -8.61 0.00 14.54
C GLN A 125 -9.73 0.10 13.50
N HIS A 126 -9.39 0.15 12.22
CA HIS A 126 -10.33 0.32 11.14
C HIS A 126 -10.63 -0.99 10.38
N THR A 127 -10.26 -2.13 10.95
CA THR A 127 -10.65 -3.43 10.39
C THR A 127 -12.14 -3.66 10.58
N GLN A 128 -12.85 -3.95 9.51
CA GLN A 128 -14.29 -4.16 9.50
C GLN A 128 -14.64 -5.48 8.81
N LYS A 129 -15.71 -6.12 9.26
CA LYS A 129 -16.23 -7.34 8.64
C LYS A 129 -17.75 -7.28 8.57
N ILE A 130 -18.31 -7.54 7.38
CA ILE A 130 -19.76 -7.62 7.14
C ILE A 130 -20.01 -8.87 6.31
N GLY A 131 -20.65 -9.88 6.92
CA GLY A 131 -20.80 -11.19 6.28
C GLY A 131 -19.45 -11.81 5.91
N SER A 132 -19.27 -12.18 4.64
CA SER A 132 -17.99 -12.70 4.11
C SER A 132 -16.99 -11.64 3.74
N SER A 133 -17.41 -10.37 3.63
CA SER A 133 -16.54 -9.26 3.20
C SER A 133 -15.78 -8.67 4.37
N THR A 134 -14.49 -8.53 4.22
CA THR A 134 -13.59 -7.89 5.17
C THR A 134 -12.94 -6.69 4.53
N LYS A 135 -12.94 -5.58 5.24
CA LYS A 135 -12.26 -4.33 4.86
C LYS A 135 -11.12 -4.06 5.82
N ILE A 136 -9.97 -3.72 5.27
CA ILE A 136 -8.81 -3.23 6.01
C ILE A 136 -8.32 -1.91 5.45
N LEU A 137 -7.71 -1.11 6.30
CA LEU A 137 -7.00 0.10 5.92
C LEU A 137 -5.50 -0.08 6.19
N ALA A 138 -4.68 0.52 5.34
CA ALA A 138 -3.24 0.54 5.55
C ALA A 138 -2.62 1.85 5.02
N TRP A 139 -1.72 2.43 5.81
CA TRP A 139 -1.00 3.64 5.50
C TRP A 139 0.36 3.33 4.88
N TYR A 140 0.87 4.19 4.02
CA TYR A 140 2.22 4.06 3.49
C TYR A 140 2.74 5.40 2.95
N ASP A 141 4.01 5.69 3.26
CA ASP A 141 4.75 6.76 2.59
C ASP A 141 5.30 6.20 1.28
N ASN A 142 4.71 6.59 0.17
CA ASN A 142 5.01 5.99 -1.14
C ASN A 142 6.49 6.11 -1.50
N GLU A 143 7.12 7.25 -1.22
CA GLU A 143 8.49 7.53 -1.63
C GLU A 143 9.49 6.94 -0.64
N TRP A 144 9.26 7.17 0.65
CA TRP A 144 10.18 6.70 1.69
C TRP A 144 10.15 5.19 1.87
N GLY A 145 8.97 4.59 1.86
CA GLY A 145 8.83 3.13 1.89
C GLY A 145 9.53 2.47 0.70
N PHE A 146 9.34 2.98 -0.51
CA PHE A 146 10.01 2.47 -1.72
C PHE A 146 11.53 2.62 -1.63
N SER A 147 12.04 3.78 -1.21
CA SER A 147 13.47 4.02 -1.06
C SER A 147 14.13 3.05 -0.07
N ASN A 148 13.42 2.72 1.02
CA ASN A 148 13.90 1.70 1.96
C ASN A 148 13.93 0.30 1.35
N ARG A 149 12.95 -0.08 0.52
CA ARG A 149 12.97 -1.37 -0.21
C ARG A 149 14.12 -1.43 -1.22
N MET A 150 14.45 -0.34 -1.89
CA MET A 150 15.63 -0.26 -2.76
C MET A 150 16.93 -0.52 -1.99
N LYS A 151 17.09 0.10 -0.81
CA LYS A 151 18.21 -0.16 0.11
C LYS A 151 18.27 -1.63 0.54
N ASP A 152 17.13 -2.20 0.93
CA ASP A 152 17.06 -3.60 1.37
C ASP A 152 17.44 -4.56 0.24
N LEU A 153 16.98 -4.30 -0.99
CA LEU A 153 17.35 -5.08 -2.16
C LEU A 153 18.84 -4.99 -2.45
N ALA A 154 19.44 -3.80 -2.40
CA ALA A 154 20.87 -3.62 -2.60
C ALA A 154 21.69 -4.41 -1.54
N THR A 155 21.25 -4.35 -0.29
CA THR A 155 21.88 -5.10 0.80
C THR A 155 21.73 -6.62 0.60
N TYR A 156 20.59 -7.09 0.16
CA TYR A 156 20.35 -8.50 -0.14
C TYR A 156 21.27 -8.99 -1.27
N ILE A 157 21.36 -8.22 -2.37
CA ILE A 157 22.24 -8.53 -3.49
C ILE A 157 23.68 -8.62 -3.03
N GLN A 158 24.18 -7.61 -2.32
CA GLN A 158 25.53 -7.58 -1.79
C GLN A 158 25.85 -8.82 -0.94
N ASN A 159 24.99 -9.16 0.00
CA ASN A 159 25.18 -10.30 0.88
C ASN A 159 25.14 -11.64 0.14
N THR A 160 24.34 -11.75 -0.92
CA THR A 160 24.22 -12.97 -1.73
C THR A 160 25.47 -13.18 -2.56
N PHE A 161 25.94 -12.15 -3.28
CA PHE A 161 27.15 -12.25 -4.08
C PHE A 161 28.41 -12.41 -3.26
N HIS A 162 28.51 -11.74 -2.09
CA HIS A 162 29.67 -11.90 -1.19
C HIS A 162 29.81 -13.33 -0.69
N LYS A 163 28.70 -13.97 -0.34
CA LYS A 163 28.69 -15.39 0.05
C LYS A 163 29.15 -16.33 -1.07
N GLN A 164 28.80 -16.04 -2.30
CA GLN A 164 29.22 -16.84 -3.47
C GLN A 164 30.72 -16.71 -3.77
N ILE A 165 31.29 -15.51 -3.61
CA ILE A 165 32.73 -15.26 -3.82
C ILE A 165 33.58 -15.94 -2.74
N ILE A 166 33.11 -15.99 -1.50
CA ILE A 166 33.86 -16.64 -0.39
C ILE A 166 33.74 -18.18 -0.44
N ALA A 167 32.70 -18.70 -1.09
CA ALA A 167 32.43 -20.14 -1.23
C ALA A 167 33.05 -20.77 -2.51
N ALA A 168 33.69 -19.99 -3.37
CA ALA A 168 34.39 -20.40 -4.60
C ALA A 168 35.89 -20.37 -4.40
#